data_19f15ad08b43f6d8c31e8d76b5313570
#
_entry.id   19f15ad08b43f6d8c31e8d76b5313570
#
_cell.length_a   1.000
_cell.length_b   1.000
_cell.length_c   1.000
_cell.angle_alpha   90.00
_cell.angle_beta   90.00
_cell.angle_gamma   90.00
#
_symmetry.space_group_name_H-M   'P 1'
#
loop_
_entity.id
_entity.type
_entity.pdbx_description
1 polymer ?
#
loop_
_entity_poly.entity_id
_entity_poly.type
_entity_poly.pdbx_seq_one_letter_code
_entity_poly.pdbx_strand_id
1 'polypeptide(L)'
;MNRVKKVVGVAFIEDGKLLIVRSVRSSKSNIWTLIGGGVEEGESEVEAAIREVKEEFHNGFTICEEDLKPLMCFKESAASDPELDIIMTMFICKKKMDKVYFTNEEIIGYHFYKIGETKYNLSSAIRDHFIPFAISEGLLY
;
A
#
# COMPACT_ATOMS: atom_id res chain seq x y z
N MET A 1 11.49 -13.94 -21.50
CA MET A 1 10.23 -13.29 -21.16
C MET A 1 10.03 -13.34 -19.64
N ASN A 2 9.82 -12.20 -19.00
CA ASN A 2 9.66 -12.16 -17.56
C ASN A 2 8.26 -12.57 -17.13
N ARG A 3 8.19 -13.22 -15.97
CA ARG A 3 6.90 -13.46 -15.31
C ARG A 3 6.38 -12.12 -14.77
N VAL A 4 5.07 -12.02 -14.68
CA VAL A 4 4.41 -10.79 -14.21
C VAL A 4 3.52 -11.10 -13.02
N LYS A 5 3.68 -10.34 -11.94
CA LYS A 5 2.80 -10.41 -10.78
C LYS A 5 2.13 -9.04 -10.62
N LYS A 6 0.80 -9.06 -10.55
CA LYS A 6 0.04 -7.84 -10.30
C LYS A 6 -0.20 -7.67 -8.80
N VAL A 7 0.07 -6.48 -8.30
CA VAL A 7 -0.18 -6.14 -6.90
C VAL A 7 -0.92 -4.80 -6.82
N VAL A 8 -1.59 -4.58 -5.72
CA VAL A 8 -2.29 -3.32 -5.45
C VAL A 8 -1.80 -2.72 -4.15
N GLY A 9 -1.82 -1.41 -4.08
CA GLY A 9 -1.58 -0.67 -2.84
C GLY A 9 -2.71 0.33 -2.63
N VAL A 10 -3.10 0.53 -1.38
CA VAL A 10 -4.15 1.47 -1.03
C VAL A 10 -3.56 2.53 -0.11
N ALA A 11 -3.61 3.78 -0.56
CA ALA A 11 -3.10 4.90 0.21
C ALA A 11 -4.20 5.52 1.06
N PHE A 12 -3.97 5.59 2.36
CA PHE A 12 -4.80 6.33 3.29
C PHE A 12 -4.00 7.56 3.68
N ILE A 13 -4.48 8.72 3.25
CA ILE A 13 -3.79 9.99 3.45
C ILE A 13 -4.63 10.91 4.32
N GLU A 14 -4.01 11.47 5.36
CA GLU A 14 -4.66 12.37 6.28
C GLU A 14 -3.72 13.52 6.60
N ASP A 15 -4.16 14.74 6.34
CA ASP A 15 -3.36 15.96 6.58
C ASP A 15 -1.96 15.91 5.95
N GLY A 16 -1.90 15.41 4.71
CA GLY A 16 -0.63 15.31 3.98
C GLY A 16 0.29 14.19 4.44
N LYS A 17 -0.19 13.29 5.31
CA LYS A 17 0.57 12.17 5.84
C LYS A 17 0.01 10.85 5.31
N LEU A 18 0.91 9.94 5.02
CA LEU A 18 0.59 8.64 4.43
C LEU A 18 0.63 7.54 5.49
N LEU A 19 -0.44 6.76 5.57
CA LEU A 19 -0.44 5.59 6.44
C LEU A 19 0.52 4.54 5.91
N ILE A 20 1.51 4.18 6.72
CA ILE A 20 2.43 3.07 6.43
C ILE A 20 2.28 2.02 7.52
N VAL A 21 2.50 0.77 7.14
CA VAL A 21 2.34 -0.37 8.05
C VAL A 21 3.58 -1.25 7.99
N ARG A 22 3.83 -1.96 9.08
CA ARG A 22 4.86 -2.98 9.14
C ARG A 22 4.19 -4.30 9.45
N SER A 23 4.37 -5.27 8.59
CA SER A 23 3.79 -6.59 8.73
C SER A 23 4.79 -7.58 9.27
N VAL A 24 4.30 -8.74 9.71
CA VAL A 24 5.15 -9.86 10.13
C VAL A 24 6.07 -10.28 8.99
N ARG A 25 5.58 -10.26 7.75
CA ARG A 25 6.38 -10.64 6.57
C ARG A 25 7.59 -9.74 6.38
N SER A 26 7.45 -8.45 6.70
CA SER A 26 8.51 -7.47 6.49
C SER A 26 9.29 -7.17 7.76
N SER A 27 8.95 -7.79 8.89
CA SER A 27 9.57 -7.48 10.19
C SER A 27 11.07 -7.75 10.23
N LYS A 28 11.52 -8.81 9.56
CA LYS A 28 12.95 -9.18 9.53
C LYS A 28 13.80 -8.13 8.84
N SER A 29 13.27 -7.51 7.78
CA SER A 29 13.97 -6.47 7.03
C SER A 29 13.63 -5.07 7.51
N ASN A 30 12.74 -4.95 8.50
CA ASN A 30 12.28 -3.68 9.04
C ASN A 30 11.74 -2.75 7.96
N ILE A 31 11.03 -3.31 6.98
CA ILE A 31 10.46 -2.55 5.86
C ILE A 31 9.03 -2.15 6.16
N TRP A 32 8.72 -0.88 5.93
CA TRP A 32 7.38 -0.33 6.05
C TRP A 32 6.76 -0.21 4.66
N THR A 33 5.49 -0.52 4.55
CA THR A 33 4.80 -0.58 3.26
C THR A 33 3.38 -0.04 3.40
N LEU A 34 2.60 -0.13 2.31
CA LEU A 34 1.18 0.27 2.30
C LEU A 34 0.30 -0.95 2.53
N ILE A 35 -0.96 -0.68 2.85
CA ILE A 35 -2.01 -1.69 2.80
C ILE A 35 -2.12 -2.17 1.36
N GLY A 36 -2.09 -3.48 1.15
CA GLY A 36 -2.19 -4.03 -0.19
C GLY A 36 -1.65 -5.43 -0.28
N GLY A 37 -1.59 -5.96 -1.48
CA GLY A 37 -1.09 -7.30 -1.74
C GLY A 37 -1.33 -7.74 -3.17
N GLY A 38 -1.15 -9.03 -3.43
CA GLY A 38 -1.28 -9.60 -4.76
C GLY A 38 -2.72 -9.68 -5.23
N VAL A 39 -2.91 -9.48 -6.53
CA VAL A 39 -4.19 -9.69 -7.20
C VAL A 39 -4.33 -11.20 -7.45
N GLU A 40 -5.44 -11.76 -7.01
CA GLU A 40 -5.71 -13.20 -7.19
C GLU A 40 -6.31 -13.47 -8.58
N GLU A 41 -6.21 -14.71 -9.03
CA GLU A 41 -6.74 -15.13 -10.31
C GLU A 41 -8.25 -14.86 -10.36
N GLY A 42 -8.71 -14.25 -11.44
CA GLY A 42 -10.12 -13.90 -11.62
C GLY A 42 -10.56 -12.64 -10.89
N GLU A 43 -9.65 -11.98 -10.19
CA GLU A 43 -9.93 -10.79 -9.41
C GLU A 43 -9.45 -9.55 -10.18
N SER A 44 -10.21 -8.46 -10.12
CA SER A 44 -9.75 -7.18 -10.64
C SER A 44 -8.86 -6.50 -9.60
N GLU A 45 -8.14 -5.47 -10.00
CA GLU A 45 -7.34 -4.67 -9.08
C GLU A 45 -8.20 -4.01 -8.01
N VAL A 46 -9.39 -3.51 -8.38
CA VAL A 46 -10.32 -2.90 -7.42
C VAL A 46 -10.80 -3.94 -6.41
N GLU A 47 -11.17 -5.14 -6.89
CA GLU A 47 -11.59 -6.23 -6.01
C GLU A 47 -10.48 -6.64 -5.05
N ALA A 48 -9.25 -6.70 -5.56
CA ALA A 48 -8.09 -7.01 -4.73
C ALA A 48 -7.88 -5.96 -3.64
N ALA A 49 -8.00 -4.67 -3.98
CA ALA A 49 -7.84 -3.59 -3.03
C ALA A 49 -8.91 -3.68 -1.91
N ILE A 50 -10.16 -3.93 -2.28
CA ILE A 50 -11.25 -4.06 -1.31
C ILE A 50 -10.99 -5.24 -0.37
N ARG A 51 -10.58 -6.38 -0.93
CA ARG A 51 -10.29 -7.58 -0.16
C ARG A 51 -9.12 -7.35 0.81
N GLU A 52 -8.03 -6.75 0.35
CA GLU A 52 -6.86 -6.51 1.18
C GLU A 52 -7.17 -5.58 2.35
N VAL A 53 -7.97 -4.54 2.12
CA VAL A 53 -8.40 -3.64 3.19
C VAL A 53 -9.21 -4.42 4.23
N LYS A 54 -10.14 -5.25 3.79
CA LYS A 54 -10.96 -6.06 4.69
C LYS A 54 -10.12 -7.04 5.52
N GLU A 55 -9.14 -7.67 4.89
CA GLU A 55 -8.26 -8.63 5.57
C GLU A 55 -7.35 -7.98 6.60
N GLU A 56 -6.87 -6.79 6.30
CA GLU A 56 -5.90 -6.11 7.17
C GLU A 56 -6.52 -5.30 8.31
N PHE A 57 -7.80 -4.93 8.19
CA PHE A 57 -8.51 -4.22 9.25
C PHE A 57 -9.50 -5.14 9.95
N HIS A 58 -9.16 -5.60 11.14
CA HIS A 58 -9.95 -6.57 11.90
C HIS A 58 -11.17 -6.01 12.62
N ASN A 59 -11.33 -4.71 12.64
CA ASN A 59 -12.43 -4.05 13.36
C ASN A 59 -13.70 -3.90 12.52
N GLY A 60 -13.76 -4.56 11.37
CA GLY A 60 -14.89 -4.45 10.47
C GLY A 60 -14.86 -3.29 9.51
N PHE A 61 -13.74 -2.57 9.44
CA PHE A 61 -13.59 -1.50 8.46
C PHE A 61 -13.56 -2.10 7.07
N THR A 62 -14.51 -1.70 6.23
CA THR A 62 -14.60 -2.16 4.84
C THR A 62 -14.81 -0.95 3.93
N ILE A 63 -14.39 -1.12 2.69
CA ILE A 63 -14.57 -0.10 1.66
C ILE A 63 -15.30 -0.70 0.47
N CYS A 64 -15.85 0.14 -0.37
CA CYS A 64 -16.46 -0.25 -1.63
C CYS A 64 -15.73 0.44 -2.79
N GLU A 65 -16.12 0.09 -4.00
CA GLU A 65 -15.48 0.62 -5.21
C GLU A 65 -15.49 2.16 -5.24
N GLU A 66 -16.59 2.77 -4.81
CA GLU A 66 -16.75 4.22 -4.81
C GLU A 66 -15.78 4.94 -3.87
N ASP A 67 -15.22 4.22 -2.90
CA ASP A 67 -14.24 4.78 -1.98
C ASP A 67 -12.84 4.83 -2.57
N LEU A 68 -12.61 4.16 -3.69
CA LEU A 68 -11.29 4.06 -4.30
C LEU A 68 -11.17 4.92 -5.55
N LYS A 69 -10.04 5.61 -5.66
CA LYS A 69 -9.67 6.34 -6.86
C LYS A 69 -8.30 5.85 -7.32
N PRO A 70 -8.18 5.37 -8.56
CA PRO A 70 -6.86 4.99 -9.07
C PRO A 70 -5.97 6.22 -9.20
N LEU A 71 -4.72 6.09 -8.80
CA LEU A 71 -3.75 7.19 -8.86
C LEU A 71 -2.69 6.96 -9.90
N MET A 72 -2.05 5.81 -9.88
CA MET A 72 -0.93 5.51 -10.76
C MET A 72 -0.70 4.02 -10.84
N CYS A 73 0.04 3.63 -11.84
CA CYS A 73 0.47 2.26 -12.01
C CYS A 73 1.92 2.28 -12.46
N PHE A 74 2.74 1.40 -11.94
CA PHE A 74 4.14 1.32 -12.34
C PHE A 74 4.61 -0.12 -12.32
N LYS A 75 5.76 -0.36 -12.97
CA LYS A 75 6.39 -1.66 -13.08
C LYS A 75 7.81 -1.58 -12.51
N GLU A 76 8.20 -2.57 -11.72
CA GLU A 76 9.58 -2.72 -11.30
C GLU A 76 9.94 -4.19 -11.19
N SER A 77 11.22 -4.51 -11.31
CA SER A 77 11.69 -5.87 -11.11
C SER A 77 11.68 -6.22 -9.64
N ALA A 78 11.30 -7.44 -9.32
CA ALA A 78 11.35 -7.91 -7.94
C ALA A 78 12.81 -7.98 -7.48
N ALA A 79 13.07 -7.48 -6.26
CA ALA A 79 14.43 -7.46 -5.72
C ALA A 79 15.04 -8.84 -5.57
N SER A 80 14.20 -9.83 -5.26
CA SER A 80 14.64 -11.22 -5.03
C SER A 80 14.67 -12.07 -6.30
N ASP A 81 14.10 -11.59 -7.40
CA ASP A 81 13.98 -12.36 -8.63
C ASP A 81 13.94 -11.42 -9.83
N PRO A 82 15.08 -11.26 -10.55
CA PRO A 82 15.12 -10.34 -11.69
C PRO A 82 14.26 -10.77 -12.88
N GLU A 83 13.79 -12.02 -12.91
CA GLU A 83 12.88 -12.49 -13.96
C GLU A 83 11.41 -12.27 -13.61
N LEU A 84 11.12 -11.72 -12.43
CA LEU A 84 9.77 -11.40 -12.00
C LEU A 84 9.56 -9.89 -12.06
N ASP A 85 8.62 -9.47 -12.88
CA ASP A 85 8.18 -8.08 -12.93
C ASP A 85 6.94 -7.91 -12.05
N ILE A 86 6.94 -6.85 -11.27
CA ILE A 86 5.81 -6.51 -10.43
C ILE A 86 5.14 -5.28 -11.06
N ILE A 87 3.86 -5.41 -11.34
CA ILE A 87 3.03 -4.28 -11.78
C ILE A 87 2.15 -3.89 -10.60
N MET A 88 2.35 -2.69 -10.08
CA MET A 88 1.60 -2.20 -8.94
C MET A 88 0.63 -1.11 -9.35
N THR A 89 -0.66 -1.31 -9.00
CA THR A 89 -1.69 -0.30 -9.17
C THR A 89 -1.96 0.33 -7.82
N MET A 90 -1.83 1.65 -7.76
CA MET A 90 -2.04 2.42 -6.54
C MET A 90 -3.38 3.11 -6.54
N PHE A 91 -4.11 2.95 -5.45
CA PHE A 91 -5.39 3.63 -5.22
C PHE A 91 -5.27 4.55 -4.02
N ILE A 92 -6.02 5.64 -4.03
CA ILE A 92 -6.27 6.40 -2.81
C ILE A 92 -7.65 6.03 -2.29
N CYS A 93 -7.76 5.85 -0.97
CA CYS A 93 -9.06 5.61 -0.34
C CYS A 93 -9.64 6.95 0.12
N LYS A 94 -10.84 7.26 -0.36
CA LYS A 94 -11.55 8.50 -0.01
C LYS A 94 -12.30 8.38 1.31
N LYS A 95 -12.55 7.16 1.76
CA LYS A 95 -13.24 6.92 3.02
C LYS A 95 -12.26 7.13 4.17
N LYS A 96 -12.63 8.02 5.09
CA LYS A 96 -11.80 8.30 6.28
C LYS A 96 -11.96 7.20 7.30
N MET A 97 -10.85 6.92 8.00
CA MET A 97 -10.86 6.04 9.15
C MET A 97 -10.92 6.90 10.41
N ASP A 98 -11.95 6.68 11.22
CA ASP A 98 -12.04 7.37 12.51
C ASP A 98 -11.04 6.81 13.51
N LYS A 99 -10.73 5.53 13.38
CA LYS A 99 -9.78 4.83 14.25
C LYS A 99 -9.03 3.78 13.46
N VAL A 100 -7.74 3.74 13.66
CA VAL A 100 -6.89 2.71 13.06
C VAL A 100 -6.66 1.64 14.11
N TYR A 101 -7.31 0.49 13.93
CA TYR A 101 -7.13 -0.66 14.81
C TYR A 101 -6.43 -1.77 14.05
N PHE A 102 -5.11 -1.84 14.18
CA PHE A 102 -4.34 -2.96 13.68
C PHE A 102 -4.09 -3.91 14.83
N THR A 103 -5.02 -4.84 15.01
CA THR A 103 -4.92 -5.81 16.09
C THR A 103 -4.80 -7.22 15.54
N ASN A 104 -4.36 -7.38 14.30
CA ASN A 104 -4.22 -8.70 13.75
C ASN A 104 -2.79 -9.21 13.89
N GLU A 105 -2.62 -10.50 13.64
CA GLU A 105 -1.33 -11.15 13.75
C GLU A 105 -0.34 -10.75 12.65
N GLU A 106 -0.84 -10.13 11.57
CA GLU A 106 -0.01 -9.77 10.42
C GLU A 106 0.57 -8.35 10.51
N ILE A 107 -0.19 -7.41 11.07
CA ILE A 107 0.23 -6.02 11.17
C ILE A 107 0.75 -5.74 12.57
N ILE A 108 2.05 -5.50 12.68
CA ILE A 108 2.73 -5.29 13.96
C ILE A 108 3.07 -3.84 14.25
N GLY A 109 2.75 -2.94 13.32
CA GLY A 109 2.95 -1.51 13.55
C GLY A 109 2.33 -0.67 12.45
N TYR A 110 1.99 0.57 12.78
CA TYR A 110 1.51 1.53 11.81
C TYR A 110 1.97 2.94 12.18
N HIS A 111 2.02 3.83 11.18
CA HIS A 111 2.42 5.21 11.38
C HIS A 111 1.88 6.06 10.24
N PHE A 112 1.49 7.30 10.53
CA PHE A 112 1.18 8.28 9.48
C PHE A 112 2.47 9.04 9.14
N TYR A 113 3.07 8.63 8.03
CA TYR A 113 4.37 9.12 7.60
C TYR A 113 4.27 10.53 7.02
N LYS A 114 5.14 11.42 7.52
CA LYS A 114 5.28 12.77 6.98
C LYS A 114 6.57 12.86 6.16
N ILE A 115 6.52 13.58 5.05
CA ILE A 115 7.70 13.80 4.21
C ILE A 115 8.85 14.33 5.03
N GLY A 116 10.02 13.73 4.86
CA GLY A 116 11.23 14.14 5.58
C GLY A 116 11.55 13.30 6.80
N GLU A 117 10.65 12.46 7.26
CA GLU A 117 10.96 11.54 8.34
C GLU A 117 11.93 10.47 7.86
N THR A 118 12.99 10.23 8.62
CA THR A 118 14.06 9.31 8.23
C THR A 118 14.11 8.01 9.03
N LYS A 119 13.25 7.86 10.04
CA LYS A 119 13.21 6.68 10.90
C LYS A 119 12.66 5.43 10.23
N TYR A 120 11.90 5.60 9.16
CA TYR A 120 11.13 4.51 8.57
C TYR A 120 11.77 4.05 7.28
N ASN A 121 12.11 2.76 7.22
CA ASN A 121 12.67 2.15 6.04
C ASN A 121 11.54 1.76 5.09
N LEU A 122 11.24 2.63 4.13
CA LEU A 122 10.12 2.44 3.22
C LEU A 122 10.49 1.47 2.09
N SER A 123 9.52 0.68 1.65
CA SER A 123 9.72 -0.19 0.50
C SER A 123 10.05 0.64 -0.74
N SER A 124 10.76 0.05 -1.70
CA SER A 124 11.15 0.74 -2.93
C SER A 124 9.94 1.26 -3.71
N ALA A 125 8.86 0.48 -3.72
CA ALA A 125 7.63 0.89 -4.40
C ALA A 125 7.10 2.21 -3.87
N ILE A 126 7.12 2.39 -2.56
CA ILE A 126 6.65 3.63 -1.93
C ILE A 126 7.67 4.74 -2.11
N ARG A 127 8.91 4.48 -1.74
CA ARG A 127 9.98 5.47 -1.73
C ARG A 127 10.29 6.04 -3.10
N ASP A 128 10.41 5.17 -4.09
CA ASP A 128 10.90 5.54 -5.41
C ASP A 128 9.81 5.89 -6.42
N HIS A 129 8.60 5.41 -6.20
CA HIS A 129 7.49 5.61 -7.15
C HIS A 129 6.33 6.41 -6.57
N PHE A 130 5.72 5.92 -5.48
CA PHE A 130 4.51 6.54 -4.98
C PHE A 130 4.75 7.92 -4.35
N ILE A 131 5.75 8.05 -3.49
CA ILE A 131 5.99 9.32 -2.78
C ILE A 131 6.31 10.48 -3.74
N PRO A 132 7.22 10.31 -4.72
CA PRO A 132 7.46 11.39 -5.69
C PRO A 132 6.20 11.81 -6.44
N PHE A 133 5.39 10.84 -6.84
CA PHE A 133 4.11 11.12 -7.50
C PHE A 133 3.17 11.88 -6.56
N ALA A 134 3.01 11.41 -5.34
CA ALA A 134 2.08 12.01 -4.38
C ALA A 134 2.48 13.43 -3.99
N ILE A 135 3.77 13.69 -3.91
CA ILE A 135 4.28 15.05 -3.68
C ILE A 135 3.91 15.97 -4.85
N SER A 136 4.15 15.49 -6.08
CA SER A 136 3.87 16.30 -7.27
C SER A 136 2.38 16.61 -7.43
N GLU A 137 1.51 15.73 -6.90
CA GLU A 137 0.06 15.92 -6.95
C GLU A 137 -0.48 16.68 -5.72
N GLY A 138 0.39 17.09 -4.81
CA GLY A 138 -0.03 17.81 -3.61
C GLY A 138 -0.73 16.95 -2.57
N LEU A 139 -0.66 15.64 -2.69
CA LEU A 139 -1.29 14.71 -1.75
C LEU A 139 -0.51 14.61 -0.45
N LEU A 140 0.83 14.64 -0.55
CA LEU A 140 1.73 14.60 0.60
C LEU A 140 2.49 15.92 0.70
N TYR A 141 2.60 16.44 1.92
CA TYR A 141 3.30 17.70 2.17
C TYR A 141 3.79 17.81 3.60
#